data_915aa4edef4bf68e99de1ee67540d7a0
#
_entry.id   915aa4edef4bf68e99de1ee67540d7a0
#
_cell.length_a   1.000
_cell.length_b   1.000
_cell.length_c   1.000
_cell.angle_alpha   90.00
_cell.angle_beta   90.00
_cell.angle_gamma   90.00
#
_symmetry.space_group_name_H-M   'P 1'
#
loop_
_entity.id
_entity.type
_entity.pdbx_description
1 polymer ?
#
loop_
_entity_poly.entity_id
_entity_poly.type
_entity_poly.pdbx_seq_one_letter_code
_entity_poly.pdbx_strand_id
1 'polypeptide(L)'
;MAAETLIGSGINVFTSDARVTGKIRFLDSPDEVLDFIEGPDVAETIVISRGGTTTFMSPALVAGVAGLITLQGAPESHLGILSREFSIPCVMSTSFTQGIQTSRGETIPADGSTVRLDITRDKGEIYLAGEA
;
A
#
# COMPACT_ATOMS: atom_id res chain seq x y z
N MET A 1 -18.35 8.04 16.45
CA MET A 1 -17.49 6.86 16.24
C MET A 1 -17.28 6.64 14.76
N ALA A 2 -16.03 6.54 14.36
CA ALA A 2 -15.73 6.34 12.95
C ALA A 2 -16.02 4.90 12.56
N ALA A 3 -16.68 4.72 11.42
CA ALA A 3 -16.94 3.40 10.85
C ALA A 3 -15.89 3.10 9.81
N GLU A 4 -15.43 1.87 9.77
CA GLU A 4 -14.51 1.44 8.72
C GLU A 4 -15.28 0.77 7.60
N THR A 5 -14.85 1.03 6.38
CA THR A 5 -15.47 0.46 5.19
C THR A 5 -14.41 -0.35 4.44
N LEU A 6 -14.72 -1.59 4.14
CA LEU A 6 -13.84 -2.42 3.31
C LEU A 6 -13.85 -1.86 1.88
N ILE A 7 -12.71 -1.41 1.42
CA ILE A 7 -12.60 -0.78 0.09
C ILE A 7 -11.71 -1.56 -0.86
N GLY A 8 -10.99 -2.56 -0.38
CA GLY A 8 -10.12 -3.31 -1.28
C GLY A 8 -9.59 -4.57 -0.63
N SER A 9 -9.08 -5.45 -1.47
CA SER A 9 -8.46 -6.69 -1.00
C SER A 9 -7.49 -7.21 -2.05
N GLY A 10 -6.56 -8.01 -1.61
CA GLY A 10 -5.56 -8.60 -2.49
C GLY A 10 -4.85 -9.75 -1.81
N ILE A 11 -3.69 -10.13 -2.37
CA ILE A 11 -2.90 -11.23 -1.85
C ILE A 11 -1.93 -10.67 -0.80
N ASN A 12 -2.01 -11.21 0.40
CA ASN A 12 -1.13 -10.80 1.47
C ASN A 12 0.23 -11.48 1.31
N VAL A 13 1.30 -10.70 1.40
CA VAL A 13 2.65 -11.24 1.22
C VAL A 13 3.05 -12.09 2.42
N PHE A 14 2.70 -11.66 3.62
CA PHE A 14 2.92 -12.45 4.83
C PHE A 14 1.87 -12.08 5.86
N THR A 15 1.54 -13.03 6.72
CA THR A 15 0.54 -12.79 7.75
C THR A 15 1.21 -12.29 9.03
N SER A 16 0.49 -11.41 9.72
CA SER A 16 0.97 -10.85 10.98
C SER A 16 -0.24 -10.33 11.75
N ASP A 17 -0.11 -10.32 13.07
CA ASP A 17 -1.13 -9.71 13.93
C ASP A 17 -1.06 -8.19 13.90
N ALA A 18 -0.06 -7.61 13.27
CA ALA A 18 0.09 -6.18 13.22
C ALA A 18 -1.08 -5.56 12.44
N ARG A 19 -1.57 -4.46 12.94
CA ARG A 19 -2.58 -3.66 12.27
C ARG A 19 -1.96 -2.32 11.96
N VAL A 20 -1.95 -1.98 10.69
CA VAL A 20 -1.25 -0.80 10.21
C VAL A 20 -2.26 0.20 9.70
N THR A 21 -2.20 1.41 10.25
CA THR A 21 -3.02 2.52 9.80
C THR A 21 -2.10 3.60 9.28
N GLY A 22 -2.44 4.18 8.15
CA GLY A 22 -1.64 5.23 7.56
C GLY A 22 -2.38 5.96 6.48
N LYS A 23 -1.74 6.99 5.97
CA LYS A 23 -2.32 7.78 4.88
C LYS A 23 -1.83 7.23 3.55
N ILE A 24 -2.70 7.27 2.56
CA ILE A 24 -2.42 6.75 1.23
C ILE A 24 -1.58 7.75 0.43
N ARG A 25 -0.59 7.23 -0.27
CA ARG A 25 0.14 8.00 -1.27
C ARG A 25 0.39 7.11 -2.48
N PHE A 26 -0.10 7.52 -3.65
CA PHE A 26 0.14 6.79 -4.89
C PHE A 26 1.43 7.30 -5.51
N LEU A 27 2.38 6.39 -5.76
CA LEU A 27 3.68 6.73 -6.33
C LEU A 27 3.85 5.97 -7.64
N ASP A 28 4.04 6.70 -8.72
CA ASP A 28 4.01 6.14 -10.07
C ASP A 28 5.31 6.32 -10.84
N SER A 29 6.30 6.96 -10.24
CA SER A 29 7.57 7.19 -10.92
C SER A 29 8.71 7.24 -9.91
N PRO A 30 9.96 6.99 -10.36
CA PRO A 30 11.11 7.11 -9.47
C PRO A 30 11.26 8.50 -8.84
N ASP A 31 10.96 9.55 -9.60
CA ASP A 31 11.07 10.91 -9.08
C ASP A 31 10.09 11.14 -7.95
N GLU A 32 8.86 10.62 -8.08
CA GLU A 32 7.87 10.74 -7.03
C GLU A 32 8.31 10.01 -5.76
N VAL A 33 8.94 8.84 -5.92
CA VAL A 33 9.44 8.09 -4.77
C VAL A 33 10.54 8.89 -4.07
N LEU A 34 11.48 9.44 -4.82
CA LEU A 34 12.57 10.20 -4.23
C LEU A 34 12.06 11.43 -3.47
N ASP A 35 11.11 12.16 -4.06
CA ASP A 35 10.53 13.31 -3.38
C ASP A 35 9.81 12.89 -2.10
N PHE A 36 9.11 11.77 -2.16
CA PHE A 36 8.35 11.29 -1.01
C PHE A 36 9.27 10.91 0.15
N ILE A 37 10.35 10.15 -0.12
CA ILE A 37 11.21 9.66 0.96
C ILE A 37 12.02 10.76 1.62
N GLU A 38 12.13 11.93 1.00
CA GLU A 38 12.76 13.08 1.61
C GLU A 38 11.82 13.85 2.53
N GLY A 39 10.55 13.50 2.52
CA GLY A 39 9.57 14.20 3.34
C GLY A 39 9.46 13.62 4.76
N PRO A 40 8.65 14.24 5.61
CA PRO A 40 8.57 13.87 7.04
C PRO A 40 7.58 12.73 7.32
N ASP A 41 6.77 12.31 6.36
CA ASP A 41 5.62 11.44 6.63
C ASP A 41 5.85 9.98 6.25
N VAL A 42 7.07 9.58 5.94
CA VAL A 42 7.36 8.25 5.38
C VAL A 42 6.83 7.14 6.28
N ALA A 43 7.11 7.22 7.59
CA ALA A 43 6.76 6.15 8.51
C ALA A 43 5.26 6.04 8.77
N GLU A 44 4.49 7.03 8.35
CA GLU A 44 3.04 7.08 8.57
C GLU A 44 2.26 6.85 7.28
N THR A 45 2.95 6.55 6.19
CA THR A 45 2.33 6.48 4.88
C THR A 45 2.25 5.05 4.39
N ILE A 46 1.10 4.69 3.83
CA ILE A 46 0.91 3.44 3.10
C ILE A 46 0.97 3.81 1.62
N VAL A 47 2.01 3.33 0.94
CA VAL A 47 2.20 3.69 -0.47
C VAL A 47 1.49 2.70 -1.37
N ILE A 48 0.95 3.21 -2.47
CA ILE A 48 0.34 2.40 -3.52
C ILE A 48 1.21 2.52 -4.76
N SER A 49 1.51 1.39 -5.38
CA SER A 49 2.22 1.32 -6.64
C SER A 49 1.46 0.41 -7.58
N ARG A 50 1.63 0.61 -8.90
CA ARG A 50 1.06 -0.34 -9.84
C ARG A 50 1.69 -1.73 -9.69
N GLY A 51 2.93 -1.80 -9.26
CA GLY A 51 3.60 -3.08 -9.10
C GLY A 51 4.18 -3.60 -10.40
N GLY A 52 4.10 -4.91 -10.58
CA GLY A 52 4.67 -5.55 -11.76
C GLY A 52 6.18 -5.57 -11.69
N THR A 53 6.85 -5.07 -12.73
CA THR A 53 8.31 -5.08 -12.79
C THR A 53 8.94 -3.81 -12.21
N THR A 54 8.15 -2.95 -11.57
CA THR A 54 8.70 -1.70 -11.05
C THR A 54 9.59 -1.97 -9.85
N THR A 55 10.84 -1.57 -9.98
CA THR A 55 11.82 -1.71 -8.88
C THR A 55 12.07 -0.38 -8.19
N PHE A 56 11.50 0.70 -8.69
CA PHE A 56 11.76 2.02 -8.12
C PHE A 56 11.10 2.21 -6.75
N MET A 57 10.28 1.28 -6.31
CA MET A 57 9.66 1.35 -4.97
C MET A 57 10.60 0.87 -3.86
N SER A 58 11.70 0.21 -4.21
CA SER A 58 12.63 -0.30 -3.19
C SER A 58 13.10 0.78 -2.22
N PRO A 59 13.45 2.00 -2.67
CA PRO A 59 13.85 3.04 -1.72
C PRO A 59 12.77 3.38 -0.69
N ALA A 60 11.49 3.30 -1.06
CA ALA A 60 10.41 3.56 -0.09
C ALA A 60 10.39 2.50 1.00
N LEU A 61 10.63 1.23 0.63
CA LEU A 61 10.70 0.16 1.62
C LEU A 61 11.89 0.35 2.55
N VAL A 62 13.04 0.68 1.99
CA VAL A 62 14.25 0.94 2.79
C VAL A 62 14.02 2.12 3.74
N ALA A 63 13.28 3.13 3.28
CA ALA A 63 13.00 4.30 4.10
C ALA A 63 12.02 4.02 5.24
N GLY A 64 11.32 2.87 5.20
CA GLY A 64 10.48 2.46 6.33
C GLY A 64 9.04 2.93 6.25
N VAL A 65 8.41 2.84 5.07
CA VAL A 65 6.98 3.17 4.96
C VAL A 65 6.14 2.25 5.84
N ALA A 66 4.94 2.70 6.18
CA ALA A 66 4.05 1.92 7.05
C ALA A 66 3.49 0.68 6.36
N GLY A 67 3.31 0.73 5.05
CA GLY A 67 2.79 -0.40 4.30
C GLY A 67 2.92 -0.17 2.81
N LEU A 68 2.76 -1.24 2.04
CA LEU A 68 2.82 -1.20 0.59
C LEU A 68 1.62 -1.92 0.01
N ILE A 69 0.97 -1.29 -0.95
CA ILE A 69 -0.12 -1.89 -1.72
C ILE A 69 0.28 -1.84 -3.19
N THR A 70 0.18 -2.98 -3.88
CA THR A 70 0.39 -2.98 -5.31
C THR A 70 -0.87 -3.45 -6.02
N LEU A 71 -1.11 -2.90 -7.21
CA LEU A 71 -2.28 -3.27 -8.01
C LEU A 71 -2.00 -4.53 -8.82
N GLN A 72 -0.74 -4.83 -9.07
CA GLN A 72 -0.30 -6.03 -9.79
C GLN A 72 0.89 -6.63 -9.06
N GLY A 73 1.21 -7.86 -9.40
CA GLY A 73 2.37 -8.51 -8.84
C GLY A 73 2.00 -9.67 -7.95
N ALA A 74 3.02 -10.40 -7.51
CA ALA A 74 2.85 -11.59 -6.70
C ALA A 74 3.81 -11.56 -5.52
N PRO A 75 3.49 -12.30 -4.43
CA PRO A 75 4.36 -12.31 -3.25
C PRO A 75 5.80 -12.71 -3.53
N GLU A 76 6.02 -13.50 -4.60
CA GLU A 76 7.37 -13.93 -4.99
C GLU A 76 8.14 -12.85 -5.75
N SER A 77 7.51 -11.74 -6.09
CA SER A 77 8.18 -10.67 -6.82
C SER A 77 9.24 -10.01 -5.94
N HIS A 78 10.09 -9.21 -6.58
CA HIS A 78 11.15 -8.51 -5.88
C HIS A 78 10.59 -7.64 -4.74
N LEU A 79 9.53 -6.92 -4.99
CA LEU A 79 8.92 -6.08 -3.95
C LEU A 79 8.33 -6.92 -2.82
N GLY A 80 7.75 -8.08 -3.15
CA GLY A 80 7.22 -8.98 -2.12
C GLY A 80 8.33 -9.49 -1.22
N ILE A 81 9.45 -9.90 -1.83
CA ILE A 81 10.58 -10.40 -1.06
C ILE A 81 11.14 -9.30 -0.16
N LEU A 82 11.32 -8.09 -0.69
CA LEU A 82 11.84 -6.98 0.09
C LEU A 82 10.90 -6.59 1.22
N SER A 83 9.60 -6.55 0.98
CA SER A 83 8.66 -6.17 2.03
C SER A 83 8.71 -7.17 3.18
N ARG A 84 8.85 -8.45 2.87
CA ARG A 84 9.01 -9.48 3.89
C ARG A 84 10.30 -9.30 4.67
N GLU A 85 11.39 -9.00 3.97
CA GLU A 85 12.69 -8.78 4.62
C GLU A 85 12.66 -7.62 5.60
N PHE A 86 11.95 -6.56 5.24
CA PHE A 86 11.84 -5.38 6.09
C PHE A 86 10.64 -5.44 7.03
N SER A 87 9.88 -6.53 7.02
CA SER A 87 8.68 -6.69 7.84
C SER A 87 7.65 -5.58 7.62
N ILE A 88 7.54 -5.13 6.37
CA ILE A 88 6.58 -4.10 6.00
C ILE A 88 5.32 -4.78 5.45
N PRO A 89 4.15 -4.56 6.04
CA PRO A 89 2.91 -5.13 5.52
C PRO A 89 2.72 -4.79 4.05
N CYS A 90 2.40 -5.81 3.26
CA CYS A 90 2.29 -5.65 1.80
C CYS A 90 1.13 -6.48 1.28
N VAL A 91 0.26 -5.84 0.51
CA VAL A 91 -0.87 -6.51 -0.15
C VAL A 91 -0.70 -6.28 -1.64
N MET A 92 -0.69 -7.36 -2.41
CA MET A 92 -0.44 -7.32 -3.85
C MET A 92 -1.64 -7.78 -4.64
N SER A 93 -1.65 -7.49 -5.94
CA SER A 93 -2.77 -7.79 -6.82
C SER A 93 -4.08 -7.27 -6.23
N THR A 94 -4.04 -6.05 -5.75
CA THR A 94 -5.13 -5.47 -4.99
C THR A 94 -6.18 -4.87 -5.92
N SER A 95 -7.45 -5.11 -5.60
CA SER A 95 -8.58 -4.50 -6.28
C SER A 95 -9.32 -3.63 -5.29
N PHE A 96 -9.63 -2.40 -5.69
CA PHE A 96 -10.40 -1.47 -4.89
C PHE A 96 -11.80 -1.32 -5.46
N THR A 97 -12.78 -1.21 -4.58
CA THR A 97 -14.19 -1.08 -4.98
C THR A 97 -14.65 0.37 -5.03
N GLN A 98 -13.90 1.28 -4.46
CA GLN A 98 -14.25 2.70 -4.50
C GLN A 98 -13.01 3.54 -4.36
N GLY A 99 -13.08 4.78 -4.85
CA GLY A 99 -11.98 5.70 -4.82
C GLY A 99 -11.98 6.58 -6.07
N ILE A 100 -10.81 7.07 -6.41
CA ILE A 100 -10.61 7.86 -7.64
C ILE A 100 -10.00 6.96 -8.71
N GLN A 101 -10.03 7.43 -9.94
CA GLN A 101 -9.43 6.68 -11.05
C GLN A 101 -8.10 7.30 -11.46
N THR A 102 -7.12 6.44 -11.71
CA THR A 102 -5.83 6.87 -12.23
C THR A 102 -5.93 7.15 -13.72
N SER A 103 -4.84 7.66 -14.29
CA SER A 103 -4.79 7.92 -15.74
C SER A 103 -4.98 6.66 -16.57
N ARG A 104 -4.80 5.48 -15.98
CA ARG A 104 -4.97 4.21 -16.68
C ARG A 104 -6.30 3.54 -16.33
N GLY A 105 -7.19 4.23 -15.65
CA GLY A 105 -8.50 3.70 -15.31
C GLY A 105 -8.55 2.78 -14.10
N GLU A 106 -7.47 2.71 -13.34
CA GLU A 106 -7.44 1.91 -12.11
C GLU A 106 -8.13 2.69 -10.99
N THR A 107 -8.83 1.98 -10.13
CA THR A 107 -9.48 2.60 -8.98
C THR A 107 -8.58 2.47 -7.76
N ILE A 108 -8.30 3.58 -7.09
CA ILE A 108 -7.48 3.62 -5.88
C ILE A 108 -8.08 4.62 -4.90
N PRO A 109 -7.79 4.50 -3.60
CA PRO A 109 -8.18 5.55 -2.66
C PRO A 109 -7.44 6.85 -2.99
N ALA A 110 -8.08 7.98 -2.74
CA ALA A 110 -7.43 9.27 -2.98
C ALA A 110 -6.25 9.47 -2.05
N ASP A 111 -5.21 10.16 -2.52
CA ASP A 111 -4.07 10.51 -1.69
C ASP A 111 -4.54 11.24 -0.45
N GLY A 112 -3.95 10.89 0.69
CA GLY A 112 -4.31 11.49 1.96
C GLY A 112 -5.42 10.76 2.70
N SER A 113 -6.08 9.80 2.05
CA SER A 113 -7.08 8.98 2.74
C SER A 113 -6.40 8.13 3.81
N THR A 114 -7.03 8.02 4.97
CA THR A 114 -6.51 7.16 6.03
C THR A 114 -7.10 5.76 5.86
N VAL A 115 -6.23 4.77 5.79
CA VAL A 115 -6.67 3.38 5.64
C VAL A 115 -5.99 2.50 6.66
N ARG A 116 -6.60 1.35 6.92
CA ARG A 116 -6.04 0.31 7.77
C ARG A 116 -5.84 -0.95 6.95
N LEU A 117 -4.66 -1.54 7.08
CA LEU A 117 -4.38 -2.83 6.44
C LEU A 117 -4.61 -3.94 7.44
N ASP A 118 -5.30 -4.98 7.01
CA ASP A 118 -5.50 -6.19 7.80
C ASP A 118 -4.76 -7.32 7.10
N ILE A 119 -3.68 -7.78 7.72
CA ILE A 119 -2.85 -8.85 7.17
C ILE A 119 -2.82 -10.07 8.08
N THR A 120 -3.89 -10.27 8.85
CA THR A 120 -3.98 -11.40 9.76
C THR A 120 -4.28 -12.72 9.06
N ARG A 121 -4.70 -12.66 7.79
CA ARG A 121 -5.06 -13.84 6.99
C ARG A 121 -4.39 -13.77 5.63
N ASP A 122 -4.49 -14.87 4.87
CA ASP A 122 -3.88 -14.94 3.53
C ASP A 122 -4.41 -13.86 2.59
N LYS A 123 -5.67 -13.51 2.73
CA LYS A 123 -6.24 -12.41 1.97
C LYS A 123 -6.01 -11.12 2.75
N GLY A 124 -5.30 -10.18 2.11
CA GLY A 124 -5.12 -8.86 2.71
C GLY A 124 -6.32 -7.99 2.44
N GLU A 125 -6.74 -7.22 3.44
CA GLU A 125 -7.91 -6.35 3.31
C GLU A 125 -7.53 -4.93 3.65
N ILE A 126 -8.14 -3.99 2.92
CA ILE A 126 -7.88 -2.58 3.10
C ILE A 126 -9.20 -1.90 3.48
N TYR A 127 -9.18 -1.22 4.61
CA TYR A 127 -10.35 -0.53 5.13
C TYR A 127 -10.12 0.98 5.12
N LEU A 128 -11.11 1.72 4.63
CA LEU A 128 -11.09 3.17 4.74
C LEU A 128 -11.48 3.51 6.17
N ALA A 129 -10.60 4.17 6.89
CA ALA A 129 -10.80 4.44 8.30
C ALA A 129 -11.60 5.71 8.48
N GLY A 130 -12.71 5.60 9.20
CA GLY A 130 -13.49 6.74 9.60
C GLY A 130 -14.17 7.44 8.43
N GLU A 131 -14.43 8.69 8.66
CA GLU A 131 -14.99 9.52 7.63
C GLU A 131 -13.89 10.38 7.02
N ALA A 132 -14.20 10.86 5.88
CA ALA A 132 -13.26 11.74 5.21
C ALA A 132 -13.10 13.05 5.95
#